data_e9e754b0cc7efa84511f67418d41c6c8
#
_entry.id   e9e754b0cc7efa84511f67418d41c6c8
#
_cell.length_a   1.000
_cell.length_b   1.000
_cell.length_c   1.000
_cell.angle_alpha   90.00
_cell.angle_beta   90.00
_cell.angle_gamma   90.00
#
_symmetry.space_group_name_H-M   'P 1'
#
loop_
_entity.id
_entity.type
_entity.pdbx_description
1 polymer ?
#
loop_
_entity_poly.entity_id
_entity_poly.type
_entity_poly.pdbx_seq_one_letter_code
_entity_poly.pdbx_strand_id
1 'polypeptide(L)'
;MTKSKLPREILKNIFWLGDCLEQRYQGKIYHSYNSSYLIVGEQYALLVETGHPKDFNELNDQIQGILSEKDIPLKYIFITHQETPQSGGVGRFLNLYPDIEIHGDVNDYHMAFPNFSKNFIAMEVGDSIDLGGMQFIAAEPVVRDMRTSLWGYVAPYNLLFPGDGFAYSHYHWDGHCGMVAEEADTLDLFDVSAVFAELALFWTNFVDMEIYTNKLKELVKELDIKYIAPTHGLPILDINETMPKVIEGLQAPYHKLAS
;
A
#
# COMPACT_ATOMS: atom_id res chain seq x y z
N MET A 1 -19.69 15.06 0.58
CA MET A 1 -18.51 14.22 0.80
C MET A 1 -18.52 13.78 2.26
N THR A 2 -18.70 12.53 2.54
CA THR A 2 -18.46 11.96 3.87
C THR A 2 -16.98 12.11 4.17
N LYS A 3 -16.62 12.80 5.27
CA LYS A 3 -15.20 12.90 5.67
C LYS A 3 -14.63 11.48 5.82
N SER A 4 -13.42 11.29 5.34
CA SER A 4 -12.63 10.08 5.61
C SER A 4 -12.71 9.73 7.10
N LYS A 5 -12.89 8.45 7.43
CA LYS A 5 -12.80 7.97 8.83
C LYS A 5 -11.35 7.72 9.25
N LEU A 6 -10.41 8.22 8.48
CA LEU A 6 -8.98 8.14 8.74
C LEU A 6 -8.48 9.43 9.44
N PRO A 7 -7.42 9.37 10.23
CA PRO A 7 -6.53 8.21 10.43
C PRO A 7 -7.16 7.11 11.28
N ARG A 8 -6.76 5.85 11.05
CA ARG A 8 -7.20 4.70 11.82
C ARG A 8 -5.99 3.85 12.26
N GLU A 9 -5.83 3.60 13.55
CA GLU A 9 -4.86 2.62 14.05
C GLU A 9 -5.39 1.21 13.77
N ILE A 10 -4.73 0.49 12.84
CA ILE A 10 -5.11 -0.87 12.43
C ILE A 10 -4.40 -1.95 13.23
N LEU A 11 -3.17 -1.67 13.66
CA LEU A 11 -2.38 -2.45 14.61
C LEU A 11 -1.66 -1.46 15.54
N LYS A 12 -1.19 -1.91 16.69
CA LYS A 12 -0.51 -1.04 17.66
C LYS A 12 0.63 -0.26 16.99
N ASN A 13 0.56 1.07 17.01
CA ASN A 13 1.52 1.99 16.38
C ASN A 13 1.62 1.88 14.84
N ILE A 14 0.62 1.29 14.18
CA ILE A 14 0.49 1.28 12.73
C ILE A 14 -0.85 1.91 12.35
N PHE A 15 -0.77 3.03 11.64
CA PHE A 15 -1.92 3.87 11.31
C PHE A 15 -2.17 3.87 9.81
N TRP A 16 -3.40 3.58 9.42
CA TRP A 16 -3.89 3.75 8.07
C TRP A 16 -4.30 5.20 7.86
N LEU A 17 -3.74 5.84 6.83
CA LEU A 17 -3.89 7.24 6.47
C LEU A 17 -4.37 7.39 5.02
N GLY A 18 -4.71 8.63 4.67
CA GLY A 18 -5.08 9.01 3.31
C GLY A 18 -6.56 9.35 3.18
N ASP A 19 -7.05 9.32 1.96
CA ASP A 19 -8.44 9.61 1.65
C ASP A 19 -9.00 8.65 0.59
N CYS A 20 -10.31 8.50 0.59
CA CYS A 20 -11.04 7.70 -0.37
C CYS A 20 -11.34 8.52 -1.63
N LEU A 21 -11.27 7.89 -2.79
CA LEU A 21 -11.66 8.49 -4.06
C LEU A 21 -12.73 7.64 -4.76
N GLU A 22 -13.62 8.34 -5.49
CA GLU A 22 -14.63 7.70 -6.32
C GLU A 22 -14.08 7.46 -7.73
N GLN A 23 -14.35 6.27 -8.27
CA GLN A 23 -14.07 5.89 -9.65
C GLN A 23 -15.36 5.42 -10.35
N ARG A 24 -15.56 5.84 -11.60
CA ARG A 24 -16.73 5.45 -12.39
C ARG A 24 -16.32 4.44 -13.46
N TYR A 25 -16.93 3.27 -13.43
CA TYR A 25 -16.71 2.25 -14.43
C TYR A 25 -17.99 1.50 -14.75
N GLN A 26 -18.33 1.36 -16.04
CA GLN A 26 -19.53 0.66 -16.55
C GLN A 26 -20.83 1.08 -15.84
N GLY A 27 -20.99 2.39 -15.56
CA GLY A 27 -22.18 2.94 -14.92
C GLY A 27 -22.29 2.74 -13.40
N LYS A 28 -21.31 2.06 -12.78
CA LYS A 28 -21.19 1.90 -11.33
C LYS A 28 -20.19 2.92 -10.76
N ILE A 29 -20.35 3.24 -9.49
CA ILE A 29 -19.40 4.03 -8.70
C ILE A 29 -18.66 3.07 -7.77
N TYR A 30 -17.36 3.02 -7.93
CA TYR A 30 -16.44 2.28 -7.05
C TYR A 30 -15.68 3.28 -6.19
N HIS A 31 -15.31 2.85 -5.01
CA HIS A 31 -14.43 3.58 -4.12
C HIS A 31 -13.07 2.88 -4.04
N SER A 32 -12.01 3.67 -3.96
CA SER A 32 -10.64 3.20 -3.77
C SER A 32 -9.92 4.15 -2.83
N TYR A 33 -8.89 3.68 -2.17
CA TYR A 33 -8.00 4.53 -1.40
C TYR A 33 -6.74 4.88 -2.18
N ASN A 34 -6.12 6.00 -1.83
CA ASN A 34 -4.70 6.25 -1.98
C ASN A 34 -4.09 6.13 -0.58
N SER A 35 -4.04 4.90 -0.09
CA SER A 35 -3.61 4.64 1.27
C SER A 35 -2.15 4.96 1.47
N SER A 36 -1.86 5.62 2.59
CA SER A 36 -0.53 5.67 3.17
C SER A 36 -0.58 5.03 4.56
N TYR A 37 0.55 4.56 5.05
CA TYR A 37 0.61 3.94 6.37
C TYR A 37 1.75 4.55 7.17
N LEU A 38 1.45 5.00 8.41
CA LEU A 38 2.45 5.50 9.32
C LEU A 38 2.79 4.41 10.34
N ILE A 39 4.06 4.02 10.37
CA ILE A 39 4.61 3.05 11.31
C ILE A 39 5.44 3.81 12.32
N VAL A 40 5.09 3.73 13.60
CA VAL A 40 5.75 4.49 14.68
C VAL A 40 6.57 3.52 15.54
N GLY A 41 7.89 3.53 15.37
CA GLY A 41 8.83 2.83 16.24
C GLY A 41 9.12 3.56 17.53
N GLU A 42 10.12 3.12 18.28
CA GLU A 42 10.54 3.76 19.54
C GLU A 42 11.41 5.01 19.31
N GLN A 43 12.09 5.11 18.17
CA GLN A 43 13.01 6.20 17.85
C GLN A 43 12.57 7.02 16.64
N TYR A 44 12.00 6.36 15.62
CA TYR A 44 11.65 6.98 14.35
C TYR A 44 10.30 6.47 13.84
N ALA A 45 9.66 7.32 13.04
CA ALA A 45 8.50 6.93 12.25
C ALA A 45 8.89 6.77 10.78
N LEU A 46 8.21 5.84 10.11
CA LEU A 46 8.28 5.58 8.68
C LEU A 46 6.89 5.74 8.07
N LEU A 47 6.81 6.49 6.98
CA LEU A 47 5.62 6.60 6.15
C LEU A 47 5.77 5.66 4.95
N VAL A 48 4.85 4.73 4.76
CA VAL A 48 4.72 3.94 3.53
C VAL A 48 3.77 4.69 2.61
N GLU A 49 4.22 5.00 1.41
CA GLU A 49 3.58 5.84 0.39
C GLU A 49 3.36 7.31 0.79
N THR A 50 3.43 8.19 -0.20
CA THR A 50 3.25 9.64 0.03
C THR A 50 1.89 10.17 -0.39
N GLY A 51 1.02 9.30 -0.85
CA GLY A 51 -0.32 9.65 -1.31
C GLY A 51 -0.33 10.44 -2.63
N HIS A 52 -1.52 10.63 -3.17
CA HIS A 52 -1.74 11.47 -4.34
C HIS A 52 -1.53 12.96 -3.99
N PRO A 53 -0.96 13.78 -4.89
CA PRO A 53 -0.70 15.22 -4.61
C PRO A 53 -1.91 16.01 -4.10
N LYS A 54 -3.12 15.65 -4.52
CA LYS A 54 -4.36 16.31 -4.05
C LYS A 54 -4.60 16.12 -2.55
N ASP A 55 -4.15 15.01 -1.97
CA ASP A 55 -4.44 14.60 -0.60
C ASP A 55 -3.34 15.02 0.39
N PHE A 56 -2.27 15.67 -0.10
CA PHE A 56 -1.07 15.96 0.68
C PHE A 56 -1.36 16.71 2.00
N ASN A 57 -2.23 17.72 1.96
CA ASN A 57 -2.52 18.52 3.16
C ASN A 57 -3.23 17.66 4.23
N GLU A 58 -4.24 16.89 3.81
CA GLU A 58 -4.97 15.96 4.69
C GLU A 58 -4.02 14.92 5.28
N LEU A 59 -3.21 14.29 4.42
CA LEU A 59 -2.22 13.29 4.85
C LEU A 59 -1.20 13.88 5.84
N ASN A 60 -0.66 15.07 5.55
CA ASN A 60 0.28 15.73 6.45
C ASN A 60 -0.36 16.08 7.80
N ASP A 61 -1.61 16.57 7.82
CA ASP A 61 -2.33 16.89 9.05
C ASP A 61 -2.58 15.61 9.88
N GLN A 62 -2.92 14.48 9.24
CA GLN A 62 -3.05 13.17 9.89
C GLN A 62 -1.72 12.71 10.51
N ILE A 63 -0.61 12.83 9.78
CA ILE A 63 0.75 12.50 10.28
C ILE A 63 1.11 13.36 11.48
N GLN A 64 0.97 14.69 11.35
CA GLN A 64 1.31 15.63 12.42
C GLN A 64 0.46 15.40 13.67
N GLY A 65 -0.84 15.13 13.52
CA GLY A 65 -1.73 14.79 14.62
C GLY A 65 -1.21 13.60 15.45
N ILE A 66 -0.79 12.52 14.78
CA ILE A 66 -0.28 11.32 15.43
C ILE A 66 1.09 11.56 16.06
N LEU A 67 2.03 12.15 15.32
CA LEU A 67 3.43 12.27 15.76
C LEU A 67 3.60 13.29 16.87
N SER A 68 2.79 14.37 16.91
CA SER A 68 2.82 15.36 17.98
C SER A 68 2.46 14.76 19.34
N GLU A 69 1.59 13.75 19.39
CA GLU A 69 1.23 13.05 20.63
C GLU A 69 2.31 12.07 21.11
N LYS A 70 3.15 11.58 20.20
CA LYS A 70 4.13 10.51 20.45
C LYS A 70 5.57 11.02 20.64
N ASP A 71 5.83 12.28 20.25
CA ASP A 71 7.18 12.90 20.25
C ASP A 71 8.22 12.09 19.49
N ILE A 72 7.81 11.50 18.35
CA ILE A 72 8.66 10.69 17.47
C ILE A 72 8.79 11.39 16.11
N PRO A 73 10.03 11.61 15.60
CA PRO A 73 10.22 12.28 14.31
C PRO A 73 9.88 11.34 13.12
N LEU A 74 9.25 11.91 12.09
CA LEU A 74 9.19 11.28 10.77
C LEU A 74 10.56 11.32 10.12
N LYS A 75 11.22 10.18 10.02
CA LYS A 75 12.60 10.09 9.50
C LYS A 75 12.64 9.40 8.14
N TYR A 76 11.74 8.46 7.86
CA TYR A 76 11.80 7.60 6.70
C TYR A 76 10.49 7.65 5.91
N ILE A 77 10.62 7.54 4.58
CA ILE A 77 9.53 7.23 3.66
C ILE A 77 9.93 5.98 2.87
N PHE A 78 9.01 5.05 2.69
CA PHE A 78 9.19 3.92 1.79
C PHE A 78 8.17 4.02 0.66
N ILE A 79 8.62 3.87 -0.59
CA ILE A 79 7.79 3.91 -1.80
C ILE A 79 7.78 2.51 -2.42
N THR A 80 6.60 1.91 -2.54
CA THR A 80 6.48 0.58 -3.13
C THR A 80 6.75 0.57 -4.63
N HIS A 81 6.38 1.64 -5.35
CA HIS A 81 6.71 1.86 -6.77
C HIS A 81 6.49 3.31 -7.22
N GLN A 82 6.98 3.65 -8.42
CA GLN A 82 7.02 5.02 -8.94
C GLN A 82 5.73 5.41 -9.66
N GLU A 83 4.60 5.42 -8.96
CA GLU A 83 3.34 5.93 -9.49
C GLU A 83 2.80 7.10 -8.66
N THR A 84 1.88 7.88 -9.25
CA THR A 84 1.36 9.10 -8.60
C THR A 84 0.69 8.85 -7.26
N PRO A 85 -0.14 7.79 -7.07
CA PRO A 85 -0.73 7.51 -5.75
C PRO A 85 0.30 7.21 -4.67
N GLN A 86 1.42 6.57 -5.03
CA GLN A 86 2.47 6.16 -4.10
C GLN A 86 3.51 7.26 -3.85
N SER A 87 3.93 7.95 -4.92
CA SER A 87 5.10 8.85 -4.89
C SER A 87 4.77 10.33 -5.13
N GLY A 88 3.51 10.67 -5.37
CA GLY A 88 3.11 12.02 -5.79
C GLY A 88 3.38 13.12 -4.76
N GLY A 89 3.46 12.79 -3.47
CA GLY A 89 3.80 13.71 -2.40
C GLY A 89 5.31 13.93 -2.17
N VAL A 90 6.19 13.13 -2.77
CA VAL A 90 7.65 13.12 -2.52
C VAL A 90 8.26 14.51 -2.50
N GLY A 91 8.02 15.34 -3.52
CA GLY A 91 8.60 16.67 -3.60
C GLY A 91 8.16 17.61 -2.48
N ARG A 92 6.94 17.45 -1.96
CA ARG A 92 6.42 18.24 -0.84
C ARG A 92 7.02 17.77 0.48
N PHE A 93 7.15 16.46 0.68
CA PHE A 93 7.83 15.91 1.86
C PHE A 93 9.30 16.32 1.93
N LEU A 94 10.04 16.28 0.82
CA LEU A 94 11.43 16.74 0.74
C LEU A 94 11.60 18.21 1.12
N ASN A 95 10.65 19.07 0.72
CA ASN A 95 10.68 20.48 1.09
C ASN A 95 10.30 20.73 2.57
N LEU A 96 9.39 19.92 3.11
CA LEU A 96 8.91 20.07 4.49
C LEU A 96 9.87 19.43 5.51
N TYR A 97 10.52 18.34 5.10
CA TYR A 97 11.47 17.56 5.92
C TYR A 97 12.79 17.36 5.16
N PRO A 98 13.70 18.36 5.14
CA PRO A 98 14.92 18.31 4.32
C PRO A 98 15.87 17.15 4.60
N ASP A 99 15.80 16.56 5.80
CA ASP A 99 16.65 15.45 6.25
C ASP A 99 15.94 14.08 6.20
N ILE A 100 14.74 14.02 5.57
CA ILE A 100 14.01 12.77 5.39
C ILE A 100 14.76 11.86 4.40
N GLU A 101 14.74 10.56 4.66
CA GLU A 101 15.28 9.54 3.76
C GLU A 101 14.13 8.82 3.05
N ILE A 102 14.23 8.73 1.73
CA ILE A 102 13.22 8.08 0.88
C ILE A 102 13.81 6.79 0.34
N HIS A 103 13.19 5.70 0.71
CA HIS A 103 13.62 4.33 0.46
C HIS A 103 12.71 3.63 -0.57
N GLY A 104 13.25 2.61 -1.27
CA GLY A 104 12.56 1.80 -2.27
C GLY A 104 13.42 1.59 -3.50
N ASP A 105 12.83 1.21 -4.65
CA ASP A 105 13.52 1.31 -5.95
C ASP A 105 13.45 2.76 -6.45
N VAL A 106 14.29 3.61 -5.87
CA VAL A 106 14.33 5.07 -6.08
C VAL A 106 15.47 5.53 -6.97
N ASN A 107 16.05 4.62 -7.74
CA ASN A 107 17.25 4.88 -8.55
C ASN A 107 17.12 6.07 -9.51
N ASP A 108 15.93 6.30 -10.07
CA ASP A 108 15.67 7.34 -11.06
C ASP A 108 15.18 8.67 -10.45
N TYR A 109 14.91 8.72 -9.13
CA TYR A 109 14.38 9.94 -8.49
C TYR A 109 15.32 11.14 -8.52
N HIS A 110 16.62 10.90 -8.57
CA HIS A 110 17.62 11.99 -8.71
C HIS A 110 17.41 12.81 -9.98
N MET A 111 16.82 12.24 -11.04
CA MET A 111 16.50 12.95 -12.27
C MET A 111 15.32 13.91 -12.09
N ALA A 112 14.31 13.51 -11.32
CA ALA A 112 13.15 14.34 -11.02
C ALA A 112 13.43 15.36 -9.89
N PHE A 113 14.31 15.00 -8.95
CA PHE A 113 14.63 15.80 -7.75
C PHE A 113 16.14 15.98 -7.56
N PRO A 114 16.87 16.63 -8.51
CA PRO A 114 18.33 16.67 -8.49
C PRO A 114 18.93 17.33 -7.24
N ASN A 115 18.21 18.28 -6.62
CA ASN A 115 18.67 18.98 -5.42
C ASN A 115 18.57 18.12 -4.16
N PHE A 116 17.90 16.98 -4.22
CA PHE A 116 17.64 16.08 -3.10
C PHE A 116 18.25 14.68 -3.32
N SER A 117 19.21 14.53 -4.21
CA SER A 117 19.80 13.24 -4.58
C SER A 117 20.28 12.43 -3.35
N LYS A 118 20.77 13.11 -2.31
CA LYS A 118 21.24 12.48 -1.07
C LYS A 118 20.14 11.85 -0.21
N ASN A 119 18.90 12.24 -0.45
CA ASN A 119 17.75 11.77 0.33
C ASN A 119 17.21 10.43 -0.16
N PHE A 120 17.60 9.99 -1.37
CA PHE A 120 17.11 8.75 -1.99
C PHE A 120 18.07 7.60 -1.70
N ILE A 121 17.55 6.58 -1.03
CA ILE A 121 18.29 5.39 -0.60
C ILE A 121 17.67 4.18 -1.30
N ALA A 122 18.35 3.66 -2.32
CA ALA A 122 17.89 2.46 -3.01
C ALA A 122 17.97 1.25 -2.07
N MET A 123 16.93 0.40 -2.15
CA MET A 123 16.85 -0.85 -1.39
C MET A 123 16.72 -2.05 -2.32
N GLU A 124 17.27 -3.17 -1.88
CA GLU A 124 17.07 -4.48 -2.46
C GLU A 124 16.25 -5.36 -1.50
N VAL A 125 15.69 -6.47 -2.00
CA VAL A 125 14.98 -7.45 -1.17
C VAL A 125 15.87 -7.95 -0.02
N GLY A 126 15.38 -7.86 1.20
CA GLY A 126 16.11 -8.22 2.42
C GLY A 126 16.75 -7.03 3.13
N ASP A 127 16.90 -5.86 2.49
CA ASP A 127 17.35 -4.65 3.18
C ASP A 127 16.32 -4.22 4.22
N SER A 128 16.79 -3.55 5.29
CA SER A 128 15.91 -3.16 6.38
C SER A 128 16.17 -1.74 6.89
N ILE A 129 15.12 -1.16 7.46
CA ILE A 129 15.13 0.14 8.15
C ILE A 129 14.81 -0.12 9.63
N ASP A 130 15.69 0.30 10.53
CA ASP A 130 15.46 0.20 11.97
C ASP A 130 14.72 1.44 12.48
N LEU A 131 13.55 1.20 13.12
CA LEU A 131 12.71 2.25 13.69
C LEU A 131 12.87 2.38 15.22
N GLY A 132 13.80 1.60 15.81
CA GLY A 132 13.90 1.41 17.24
C GLY A 132 12.87 0.38 17.74
N GLY A 133 13.35 -0.83 18.06
CA GLY A 133 12.50 -1.95 18.52
C GLY A 133 11.63 -2.60 17.45
N MET A 134 11.67 -2.11 16.22
CA MET A 134 10.90 -2.61 15.07
C MET A 134 11.70 -2.41 13.79
N GLN A 135 11.70 -3.42 12.92
CA GLN A 135 12.33 -3.35 11.60
C GLN A 135 11.28 -3.40 10.49
N PHE A 136 11.44 -2.51 9.51
CA PHE A 136 10.76 -2.56 8.22
C PHE A 136 11.71 -3.17 7.21
N ILE A 137 11.30 -4.23 6.52
CA ILE A 137 12.14 -5.06 5.66
C ILE A 137 11.59 -5.00 4.24
N ALA A 138 12.46 -4.80 3.25
CA ALA A 138 12.09 -4.89 1.84
C ALA A 138 11.81 -6.34 1.44
N ALA A 139 10.66 -6.60 0.83
CA ALA A 139 10.18 -7.92 0.46
C ALA A 139 10.04 -8.08 -1.06
N GLU A 140 10.05 -9.32 -1.55
CA GLU A 140 9.90 -9.66 -2.97
C GLU A 140 8.52 -9.24 -3.51
N PRO A 141 8.46 -8.41 -4.56
CA PRO A 141 7.21 -8.05 -5.21
C PRO A 141 6.79 -9.14 -6.20
N VAL A 142 5.99 -10.10 -5.75
CA VAL A 142 5.58 -11.26 -6.56
C VAL A 142 4.70 -10.85 -7.74
N VAL A 143 3.73 -9.97 -7.50
CA VAL A 143 2.91 -9.34 -8.56
C VAL A 143 3.35 -7.90 -8.67
N ARG A 144 3.91 -7.53 -9.82
CA ARG A 144 4.44 -6.18 -10.05
C ARG A 144 3.46 -5.39 -10.91
N ASP A 145 3.13 -4.21 -10.46
CA ASP A 145 2.49 -3.23 -11.32
C ASP A 145 3.54 -2.56 -12.22
N MET A 146 4.65 -2.13 -11.64
CA MET A 146 5.77 -1.51 -12.35
C MET A 146 7.08 -2.24 -12.13
N ARG A 147 8.07 -1.98 -13.01
CA ARG A 147 9.45 -2.48 -12.86
C ARG A 147 10.06 -2.11 -11.50
N THR A 148 9.76 -0.91 -11.03
CA THR A 148 10.25 -0.34 -9.77
C THR A 148 9.50 -0.83 -8.54
N SER A 149 8.65 -1.87 -8.65
CA SER A 149 7.92 -2.41 -7.51
C SER A 149 8.87 -3.07 -6.51
N LEU A 150 8.70 -2.73 -5.23
CA LEU A 150 9.35 -3.34 -4.08
C LEU A 150 8.33 -3.36 -2.94
N TRP A 151 8.15 -4.49 -2.27
CA TRP A 151 7.20 -4.58 -1.16
C TRP A 151 7.87 -4.33 0.18
N GLY A 152 7.08 -3.99 1.18
CA GLY A 152 7.54 -3.80 2.55
C GLY A 152 6.92 -4.81 3.51
N TYR A 153 7.64 -5.15 4.57
CA TYR A 153 7.21 -6.10 5.58
C TYR A 153 7.65 -5.66 6.98
N VAL A 154 6.74 -5.74 7.94
CA VAL A 154 7.05 -5.46 9.36
C VAL A 154 6.98 -6.75 10.16
N ALA A 155 8.14 -7.33 10.48
CA ALA A 155 8.29 -8.63 11.10
C ALA A 155 7.52 -8.82 12.42
N PRO A 156 7.55 -7.89 13.41
CA PRO A 156 6.85 -8.10 14.69
C PRO A 156 5.33 -8.24 14.55
N TYR A 157 4.76 -7.73 13.45
CA TYR A 157 3.33 -7.77 13.19
C TYR A 157 2.94 -8.77 12.10
N ASN A 158 3.89 -9.32 11.34
CA ASN A 158 3.59 -10.14 10.18
C ASN A 158 2.68 -9.41 9.17
N LEU A 159 2.95 -8.10 8.99
CA LEU A 159 2.18 -7.19 8.13
C LEU A 159 2.94 -6.91 6.85
N LEU A 160 2.30 -7.14 5.71
CA LEU A 160 2.84 -6.88 4.37
C LEU A 160 2.23 -5.59 3.78
N PHE A 161 3.08 -4.79 3.13
CA PHE A 161 2.73 -3.60 2.34
C PHE A 161 3.03 -3.88 0.86
N PRO A 162 2.04 -4.34 0.08
CA PRO A 162 2.27 -4.80 -1.29
C PRO A 162 2.07 -3.70 -2.35
N GLY A 163 1.79 -2.47 -1.98
CA GLY A 163 1.37 -1.46 -2.95
C GLY A 163 0.11 -1.92 -3.69
N ASP A 164 0.16 -1.91 -5.01
CA ASP A 164 -0.91 -2.34 -5.91
C ASP A 164 -0.76 -3.79 -6.36
N GLY A 165 0.45 -4.31 -6.20
CA GLY A 165 0.87 -5.54 -6.88
C GLY A 165 0.42 -6.84 -6.24
N PHE A 166 -0.33 -6.82 -5.16
CA PHE A 166 -0.79 -8.03 -4.50
C PHE A 166 -2.27 -8.29 -4.79
N ALA A 167 -2.68 -9.57 -4.73
CA ALA A 167 -4.05 -10.02 -4.95
C ALA A 167 -5.09 -9.37 -4.01
N TYR A 168 -4.63 -8.65 -3.00
CA TYR A 168 -5.50 -8.00 -2.02
C TYR A 168 -5.92 -6.58 -2.38
N SER A 169 -5.36 -5.98 -3.42
CA SER A 169 -5.84 -4.72 -3.94
C SER A 169 -7.24 -4.90 -4.52
N HIS A 170 -8.20 -4.09 -4.08
CA HIS A 170 -9.61 -4.20 -4.49
C HIS A 170 -10.35 -2.88 -4.34
N TYR A 171 -11.49 -2.77 -5.04
CA TYR A 171 -12.44 -1.68 -4.84
C TYR A 171 -13.39 -1.97 -3.68
N HIS A 172 -14.10 -0.93 -3.22
CA HIS A 172 -15.17 -1.03 -2.22
C HIS A 172 -16.32 -0.08 -2.57
N TRP A 173 -17.41 -0.12 -1.79
CA TRP A 173 -18.57 0.74 -1.95
C TRP A 173 -18.57 1.86 -0.90
N ASP A 174 -19.32 2.96 -1.15
CA ASP A 174 -19.42 4.14 -0.26
C ASP A 174 -19.64 3.77 1.23
N GLY A 175 -20.52 2.82 1.52
CA GLY A 175 -20.79 2.39 2.89
C GLY A 175 -19.61 1.74 3.63
N HIS A 176 -18.55 1.34 2.92
CA HIS A 176 -17.39 0.63 3.48
C HIS A 176 -16.16 1.53 3.72
N CYS A 177 -16.23 2.84 3.42
CA CYS A 177 -15.11 3.74 3.63
C CYS A 177 -14.67 3.77 5.10
N GLY A 178 -13.36 3.54 5.35
CA GLY A 178 -12.76 3.47 6.69
C GLY A 178 -12.91 2.14 7.40
N MET A 179 -13.54 1.15 6.78
CA MET A 179 -13.60 -0.24 7.27
C MET A 179 -12.34 -1.02 6.86
N VAL A 180 -12.01 -2.05 7.61
CA VAL A 180 -11.11 -3.11 7.13
C VAL A 180 -11.94 -4.15 6.35
N ALA A 181 -11.29 -5.04 5.60
CA ALA A 181 -11.98 -5.96 4.70
C ALA A 181 -13.01 -6.86 5.43
N GLU A 182 -12.69 -7.29 6.63
CA GLU A 182 -13.53 -8.18 7.46
C GLU A 182 -14.76 -7.47 8.06
N GLU A 183 -14.75 -6.14 8.13
CA GLU A 183 -15.91 -5.34 8.56
C GLU A 183 -16.88 -5.06 7.41
N ALA A 184 -16.44 -5.26 6.16
CA ALA A 184 -17.22 -5.02 4.96
C ALA A 184 -17.91 -6.31 4.48
N ASP A 185 -18.67 -6.95 5.34
CA ASP A 185 -19.31 -8.27 5.19
C ASP A 185 -20.29 -8.36 3.99
N THR A 186 -20.79 -7.23 3.52
CA THR A 186 -21.64 -7.13 2.31
C THR A 186 -20.86 -6.91 1.02
N LEU A 187 -19.52 -6.80 1.10
CA LEU A 187 -18.66 -6.60 -0.07
C LEU A 187 -18.28 -7.94 -0.70
N ASP A 188 -18.61 -8.12 -1.97
CA ASP A 188 -18.13 -9.27 -2.75
C ASP A 188 -16.67 -9.06 -3.14
N LEU A 189 -15.75 -9.55 -2.31
CA LEU A 189 -14.32 -9.40 -2.51
C LEU A 189 -13.81 -10.04 -3.81
N PHE A 190 -14.45 -11.11 -4.29
CA PHE A 190 -14.12 -11.67 -5.60
C PHE A 190 -14.42 -10.68 -6.72
N ASP A 191 -15.65 -10.15 -6.78
CA ASP A 191 -16.09 -9.27 -7.87
C ASP A 191 -15.28 -7.96 -7.91
N VAL A 192 -15.09 -7.30 -6.76
CA VAL A 192 -14.36 -6.03 -6.71
C VAL A 192 -12.85 -6.20 -6.94
N SER A 193 -12.27 -7.33 -6.55
CA SER A 193 -10.87 -7.65 -6.87
C SER A 193 -10.67 -7.98 -8.34
N ALA A 194 -11.62 -8.68 -8.97
CA ALA A 194 -11.60 -8.96 -10.40
C ALA A 194 -11.65 -7.67 -11.23
N VAL A 195 -12.52 -6.73 -10.84
CA VAL A 195 -12.60 -5.40 -11.49
C VAL A 195 -11.30 -4.63 -11.31
N PHE A 196 -10.71 -4.65 -10.12
CA PHE A 196 -9.41 -3.98 -9.88
C PHE A 196 -8.31 -4.60 -10.74
N ALA A 197 -8.20 -5.93 -10.78
CA ALA A 197 -7.22 -6.62 -11.59
C ALA A 197 -7.38 -6.32 -13.09
N GLU A 198 -8.62 -6.31 -13.61
CA GLU A 198 -8.92 -5.98 -15.00
C GLU A 198 -8.48 -4.55 -15.37
N LEU A 199 -8.58 -3.59 -14.46
CA LEU A 199 -8.35 -2.18 -14.73
C LEU A 199 -6.94 -1.69 -14.35
N ALA A 200 -6.51 -1.95 -13.13
CA ALA A 200 -5.27 -1.42 -12.59
C ALA A 200 -4.08 -2.32 -12.92
N LEU A 201 -4.22 -3.63 -12.74
CA LEU A 201 -3.21 -4.60 -13.14
C LEU A 201 -3.51 -5.15 -14.55
N PHE A 202 -3.66 -4.27 -15.52
CA PHE A 202 -4.19 -4.59 -16.86
C PHE A 202 -3.50 -5.77 -17.55
N TRP A 203 -2.22 -6.02 -17.29
CA TRP A 203 -1.47 -7.14 -17.85
C TRP A 203 -2.01 -8.52 -17.39
N THR A 204 -2.74 -8.60 -16.28
CA THR A 204 -3.37 -9.84 -15.79
C THR A 204 -4.44 -10.40 -16.74
N ASN A 205 -4.98 -9.54 -17.62
CA ASN A 205 -5.89 -9.99 -18.69
C ASN A 205 -5.22 -10.93 -19.70
N PHE A 206 -3.89 -10.90 -19.83
CA PHE A 206 -3.14 -11.58 -20.88
C PHE A 206 -2.24 -12.70 -20.38
N VAL A 207 -2.20 -12.93 -19.05
CA VAL A 207 -1.28 -13.87 -18.41
C VAL A 207 -2.05 -14.77 -17.45
N ASP A 208 -1.79 -16.09 -17.56
CA ASP A 208 -2.26 -17.04 -16.56
C ASP A 208 -1.60 -16.73 -15.20
N MET A 209 -2.43 -16.36 -14.23
CA MET A 209 -1.98 -15.92 -12.92
C MET A 209 -1.66 -17.07 -11.95
N GLU A 210 -1.81 -18.36 -12.36
CA GLU A 210 -1.59 -19.49 -11.46
C GLU A 210 -0.16 -19.51 -10.85
N ILE A 211 0.84 -19.23 -11.68
CA ILE A 211 2.25 -19.18 -11.22
C ILE A 211 2.43 -18.09 -10.15
N TYR A 212 1.87 -16.91 -10.38
CA TYR A 212 1.97 -15.77 -9.47
C TYR A 212 1.21 -16.00 -8.16
N THR A 213 -0.01 -16.53 -8.25
CA THR A 213 -0.82 -16.82 -7.06
C THR A 213 -0.22 -17.94 -6.20
N ASN A 214 0.46 -18.93 -6.81
CA ASN A 214 1.20 -19.93 -6.06
C ASN A 214 2.41 -19.33 -5.34
N LYS A 215 3.19 -18.47 -5.99
CA LYS A 215 4.28 -17.71 -5.34
C LYS A 215 3.78 -16.80 -4.22
N LEU A 216 2.60 -16.18 -4.36
CA LEU A 216 1.98 -15.40 -3.30
C LEU A 216 1.69 -16.26 -2.07
N LYS A 217 1.13 -17.46 -2.27
CA LYS A 217 0.86 -18.41 -1.17
C LYS A 217 2.15 -18.86 -0.49
N GLU A 218 3.22 -19.08 -1.27
CA GLU A 218 4.55 -19.42 -0.74
C GLU A 218 5.12 -18.27 0.09
N LEU A 219 5.10 -17.04 -0.42
CA LEU A 219 5.57 -15.85 0.31
C LEU A 219 4.79 -15.63 1.62
N VAL A 220 3.48 -15.74 1.58
CA VAL A 220 2.60 -15.61 2.75
C VAL A 220 2.97 -16.63 3.83
N LYS A 221 3.26 -17.88 3.42
CA LYS A 221 3.66 -18.94 4.33
C LYS A 221 5.09 -18.72 4.87
N GLU A 222 6.02 -18.32 4.02
CA GLU A 222 7.43 -18.12 4.37
C GLU A 222 7.62 -16.99 5.38
N LEU A 223 6.94 -15.86 5.17
CA LEU A 223 7.00 -14.70 6.05
C LEU A 223 5.95 -14.74 7.17
N ASP A 224 5.16 -15.81 7.29
CA ASP A 224 4.05 -15.94 8.25
C ASP A 224 3.10 -14.73 8.22
N ILE A 225 2.77 -14.23 7.02
CA ILE A 225 1.94 -13.04 6.85
C ILE A 225 0.55 -13.27 7.46
N LYS A 226 0.09 -12.31 8.25
CA LYS A 226 -1.24 -12.31 8.89
C LYS A 226 -2.10 -11.15 8.44
N TYR A 227 -1.46 -10.04 8.11
CA TYR A 227 -2.11 -8.76 7.79
C TYR A 227 -1.58 -8.20 6.48
N ILE A 228 -2.46 -7.51 5.75
CA ILE A 228 -2.09 -6.84 4.49
C ILE A 228 -2.54 -5.39 4.54
N ALA A 229 -1.66 -4.49 4.15
CA ALA A 229 -1.89 -3.05 4.05
C ALA A 229 -1.68 -2.57 2.60
N PRO A 230 -2.68 -2.73 1.69
CA PRO A 230 -2.57 -2.38 0.29
C PRO A 230 -2.75 -0.87 0.07
N THR A 231 -2.25 -0.34 -1.05
CA THR A 231 -2.44 1.08 -1.39
C THR A 231 -3.89 1.39 -1.79
N HIS A 232 -4.55 0.52 -2.54
CA HIS A 232 -5.89 0.79 -3.08
C HIS A 232 -7.02 -0.03 -2.47
N GLY A 233 -6.72 -1.10 -1.74
CA GLY A 233 -7.71 -1.93 -1.06
C GLY A 233 -7.98 -1.50 0.38
N LEU A 234 -8.99 -2.12 0.99
CA LEU A 234 -9.18 -2.05 2.43
C LEU A 234 -8.09 -2.90 3.11
N PRO A 235 -7.51 -2.46 4.23
CA PRO A 235 -6.59 -3.30 5.00
C PRO A 235 -7.25 -4.63 5.38
N ILE A 236 -6.49 -5.72 5.34
CA ILE A 236 -6.93 -7.08 5.65
C ILE A 236 -6.32 -7.48 6.99
N LEU A 237 -7.16 -7.80 7.98
CA LEU A 237 -6.76 -8.20 9.31
C LEU A 237 -6.99 -9.69 9.59
N ASP A 238 -7.61 -10.43 8.67
CA ASP A 238 -7.67 -11.90 8.65
C ASP A 238 -7.42 -12.42 7.23
N ILE A 239 -6.16 -12.73 6.96
CA ILE A 239 -5.73 -13.22 5.66
C ILE A 239 -6.37 -14.56 5.28
N ASN A 240 -6.71 -15.41 6.26
CA ASN A 240 -7.26 -16.74 6.00
C ASN A 240 -8.69 -16.65 5.46
N GLU A 241 -9.45 -15.67 5.89
CA GLU A 241 -10.81 -15.45 5.43
C GLU A 241 -10.85 -14.77 4.06
N THR A 242 -10.06 -13.71 3.88
CA THR A 242 -10.13 -12.82 2.71
C THR A 242 -9.30 -13.27 1.53
N MET A 243 -8.10 -13.80 1.74
CA MET A 243 -7.15 -14.17 0.68
C MET A 243 -7.73 -15.08 -0.41
N PRO A 244 -8.49 -16.15 -0.12
CA PRO A 244 -9.00 -17.03 -1.17
C PRO A 244 -9.83 -16.28 -2.21
N LYS A 245 -10.75 -15.43 -1.77
CA LYS A 245 -11.66 -14.66 -2.65
C LYS A 245 -10.90 -13.64 -3.51
N VAL A 246 -9.93 -12.97 -2.91
CA VAL A 246 -9.14 -11.95 -3.60
C VAL A 246 -8.19 -12.58 -4.64
N ILE A 247 -7.60 -13.74 -4.33
CA ILE A 247 -6.79 -14.50 -5.29
C ILE A 247 -7.63 -15.00 -6.49
N GLU A 248 -8.84 -15.49 -6.24
CA GLU A 248 -9.76 -15.88 -7.32
C GLU A 248 -10.11 -14.67 -8.20
N GLY A 249 -10.34 -13.50 -7.57
CA GLY A 249 -10.57 -12.25 -8.30
C GLY A 249 -9.38 -11.84 -9.18
N LEU A 250 -8.14 -12.01 -8.71
CA LEU A 250 -6.94 -11.73 -9.51
C LEU A 250 -6.81 -12.63 -10.74
N GLN A 251 -7.31 -13.87 -10.69
CA GLN A 251 -7.27 -14.82 -11.81
C GLN A 251 -8.40 -14.60 -12.83
N ALA A 252 -9.49 -13.98 -12.41
CA ALA A 252 -10.71 -13.86 -13.21
C ALA A 252 -10.54 -13.15 -14.56
N PRO A 253 -9.75 -12.07 -14.72
CA PRO A 253 -9.60 -11.38 -16.00
C PRO A 253 -9.08 -12.27 -17.12
N TYR A 254 -8.07 -13.09 -16.86
CA TYR A 254 -7.50 -14.02 -17.83
C TYR A 254 -8.52 -15.07 -18.28
N HIS A 255 -9.24 -15.69 -17.35
CA HIS A 255 -10.23 -16.71 -17.65
C HIS A 255 -11.40 -16.17 -18.47
N LYS A 256 -11.79 -14.89 -18.24
CA LYS A 256 -12.84 -14.21 -19.01
C LYS A 256 -12.46 -14.01 -20.48
N LEU A 257 -11.19 -13.74 -20.79
CA LEU A 257 -10.71 -13.57 -22.17
C LEU A 257 -10.40 -14.90 -22.85
N ALA A 258 -10.08 -15.96 -22.11
CA ALA A 258 -9.77 -17.28 -22.64
C ALA A 258 -11.03 -18.12 -22.94
N SER A 259 -12.21 -17.69 -22.49
CA SER A 259 -13.51 -18.34 -22.73
C SER A 259 -14.24 -17.75 -23.94
#